data_6dbcb6922f3f7e2e87bb0d32a98bbbb0
#
_entry.id   6dbcb6922f3f7e2e87bb0d32a98bbbb0
#
_cell.length_a   1.000
_cell.length_b   1.000
_cell.length_c   1.000
_cell.angle_alpha   90.00
_cell.angle_beta   90.00
_cell.angle_gamma   90.00
#
_symmetry.space_group_name_H-M   'P 1'
#
loop_
_entity.id
_entity.type
_entity.pdbx_description
1 polymer ?
#
loop_
_entity_poly.entity_id
_entity_poly.type
_entity_poly.pdbx_seq_one_letter_code
_entity_poly.pdbx_strand_id
1 'polypeptide(L)'
;MPISANLVSNAVYDILLAQSDKLGIFGHGYTYSSHPVPAAVALETLKIYEERDILAHVRRVAPRMQAGVRSRSDHPLIGDARGVGLIGAVEIVRNKATKESFDPKAGVAAFLVRRAQHYGVILRNMPGDIIAFCPPLIISETEIDEMFAGFAKALDDTAAMVREKDLA
;
A
#
# COMPACT_ATOMS: atom_id res chain seq x y z
N MET A 1 14.93 11.34 -2.76
CA MET A 1 14.80 12.53 -1.88
C MET A 1 13.35 12.64 -1.44
N PRO A 2 13.04 12.74 -0.13
CA PRO A 2 11.69 13.00 0.34
C PRO A 2 11.23 14.40 -0.09
N ILE A 3 10.05 14.47 -0.67
CA ILE A 3 9.40 15.73 -1.06
C ILE A 3 7.89 15.55 -1.03
N SER A 4 7.16 16.59 -0.67
CA SER A 4 5.70 16.65 -0.76
C SER A 4 5.26 18.02 -1.25
N ALA A 5 4.08 18.07 -1.86
CA ALA A 5 3.45 19.31 -2.29
C ALA A 5 1.96 19.28 -1.94
N ASN A 6 1.45 20.39 -1.43
CA ASN A 6 0.02 20.59 -1.22
C ASN A 6 -0.51 21.55 -2.28
N LEU A 7 -1.46 21.08 -3.08
CA LEU A 7 -2.16 21.91 -4.05
C LEU A 7 -3.54 22.25 -3.47
N VAL A 8 -3.86 23.55 -3.49
CA VAL A 8 -5.15 24.06 -3.01
C VAL A 8 -5.88 24.78 -4.13
N SER A 9 -7.21 24.79 -4.09
CA SER A 9 -8.00 25.60 -5.01
C SER A 9 -7.91 27.10 -4.68
N ASN A 10 -8.22 27.97 -5.66
CA ASN A 10 -8.29 29.40 -5.41
C ASN A 10 -9.24 29.75 -4.27
N ALA A 11 -10.39 29.08 -4.18
CA ALA A 11 -11.35 29.30 -3.10
C ALA A 11 -10.76 29.06 -1.70
N VAL A 12 -9.94 28.01 -1.54
CA VAL A 12 -9.21 27.75 -0.27
C VAL A 12 -8.12 28.80 -0.05
N TYR A 13 -7.38 29.16 -1.10
CA TYR A 13 -6.35 30.18 -1.02
C TYR A 13 -6.91 31.53 -0.59
N ASP A 14 -8.02 32.00 -1.17
CA ASP A 14 -8.67 33.28 -0.85
C ASP A 14 -9.12 33.32 0.62
N ILE A 15 -9.61 32.21 1.16
CA ILE A 15 -9.97 32.11 2.58
C ILE A 15 -8.73 32.23 3.47
N LEU A 16 -7.64 31.52 3.13
CA LEU A 16 -6.38 31.59 3.87
C LEU A 16 -5.80 33.00 3.84
N LEU A 17 -5.86 33.66 2.69
CA LEU A 17 -5.42 35.07 2.53
C LEU A 17 -6.23 36.03 3.42
N ALA A 18 -7.56 35.91 3.37
CA ALA A 18 -8.45 36.74 4.20
C ALA A 18 -8.27 36.48 5.71
N GLN A 19 -7.95 35.26 6.11
CA GLN A 19 -7.61 34.96 7.51
C GLN A 19 -6.25 35.52 7.91
N SER A 20 -5.26 35.52 7.01
CA SER A 20 -3.93 36.08 7.28
C SER A 20 -4.01 37.58 7.55
N ASP A 21 -4.92 38.32 6.90
CA ASP A 21 -5.17 39.75 7.16
C ASP A 21 -5.71 40.00 8.58
N LYS A 22 -6.43 39.05 9.17
CA LYS A 22 -7.05 39.17 10.50
C LYS A 22 -6.18 38.62 11.62
N LEU A 23 -5.55 37.46 11.39
CA LEU A 23 -4.86 36.68 12.41
C LEU A 23 -3.33 36.82 12.31
N GLY A 24 -2.82 37.42 11.25
CA GLY A 24 -1.40 37.48 10.94
C GLY A 24 -0.94 36.37 10.01
N ILE A 25 0.35 36.23 9.86
CA ILE A 25 1.01 35.34 8.90
C ILE A 25 0.49 33.91 9.05
N PHE A 26 0.16 33.24 7.93
CA PHE A 26 -0.08 31.82 7.88
C PHE A 26 1.21 31.07 8.24
N GLY A 27 1.34 30.69 9.51
CA GLY A 27 2.56 30.16 10.11
C GLY A 27 2.85 28.69 9.78
N HIS A 28 2.56 28.26 8.53
CA HIS A 28 2.84 26.89 8.08
C HIS A 28 4.04 26.89 7.13
N GLY A 29 5.14 26.28 7.59
CA GLY A 29 6.37 26.11 6.82
C GLY A 29 7.40 25.37 7.62
N TYR A 30 8.32 24.71 6.91
CA TYR A 30 9.42 23.98 7.51
C TYR A 30 10.75 24.56 7.03
N THR A 31 11.82 24.41 7.84
CA THR A 31 13.15 24.92 7.51
C THR A 31 13.64 24.50 6.13
N TYR A 32 13.29 23.31 5.69
CA TYR A 32 13.68 22.78 4.37
C TYR A 32 12.61 22.96 3.27
N SER A 33 11.55 23.74 3.51
CA SER A 33 10.59 24.11 2.46
C SER A 33 11.31 24.79 1.31
N SER A 34 10.88 24.49 0.07
CA SER A 34 11.46 25.04 -1.17
C SER A 34 12.95 24.72 -1.38
N HIS A 35 13.47 23.66 -0.76
CA HIS A 35 14.86 23.26 -0.96
C HIS A 35 15.09 22.86 -2.43
N PRO A 36 16.06 23.47 -3.15
CA PRO A 36 16.18 23.33 -4.59
C PRO A 36 16.56 21.90 -5.04
N VAL A 37 17.34 21.17 -4.25
CA VAL A 37 17.78 19.79 -4.62
C VAL A 37 16.60 18.82 -4.69
N PRO A 38 15.75 18.66 -3.64
CA PRO A 38 14.55 17.83 -3.78
C PRO A 38 13.60 18.32 -4.87
N ALA A 39 13.47 19.62 -5.11
CA ALA A 39 12.65 20.17 -6.18
C ALA A 39 13.16 19.74 -7.56
N ALA A 40 14.45 19.80 -7.80
CA ALA A 40 15.07 19.32 -9.04
C ALA A 40 14.86 17.81 -9.25
N VAL A 41 15.00 17.01 -8.20
CA VAL A 41 14.73 15.56 -8.26
C VAL A 41 13.25 15.28 -8.56
N ALA A 42 12.33 16.07 -7.98
CA ALA A 42 10.90 15.93 -8.27
C ALA A 42 10.56 16.25 -9.72
N LEU A 43 11.13 17.32 -10.28
CA LEU A 43 10.94 17.68 -11.69
C LEU A 43 11.46 16.58 -12.63
N GLU A 44 12.63 16.02 -12.35
CA GLU A 44 13.17 14.92 -13.15
C GLU A 44 12.30 13.65 -13.01
N THR A 45 11.76 13.37 -11.82
CA THR A 45 10.83 12.26 -11.62
C THR A 45 9.56 12.42 -12.45
N LEU A 46 8.98 13.62 -12.50
CA LEU A 46 7.78 13.91 -13.32
C LEU A 46 8.10 13.72 -14.81
N LYS A 47 9.27 14.20 -15.26
CA LYS A 47 9.73 14.00 -16.64
C LYS A 47 9.86 12.50 -16.99
N ILE A 48 10.44 11.69 -16.09
CA ILE A 48 10.51 10.23 -16.26
C ILE A 48 9.10 9.62 -16.38
N TYR A 49 8.11 10.10 -15.61
CA TYR A 49 6.73 9.62 -15.69
C TYR A 49 6.13 9.89 -17.07
N GLU A 50 6.39 11.07 -17.65
CA GLU A 50 5.94 11.43 -19.00
C GLU A 50 6.68 10.63 -20.08
N GLU A 51 8.03 10.61 -20.05
CA GLU A 51 8.86 9.94 -21.05
C GLU A 51 8.62 8.43 -21.14
N ARG A 52 8.35 7.77 -20.00
CA ARG A 52 8.11 6.33 -19.92
C ARG A 52 6.63 5.95 -19.93
N ASP A 53 5.74 6.93 -20.02
CA ASP A 53 4.29 6.74 -19.98
C ASP A 53 3.86 5.82 -18.82
N ILE A 54 4.36 6.13 -17.62
CA ILE A 54 4.14 5.31 -16.41
C ILE A 54 2.66 5.14 -16.10
N LEU A 55 1.82 6.15 -16.36
CA LEU A 55 0.37 6.06 -16.11
C LEU A 55 -0.32 5.05 -17.02
N ALA A 56 0.07 4.98 -18.30
CA ALA A 56 -0.46 3.98 -19.22
C ALA A 56 0.03 2.57 -18.84
N HIS A 57 1.30 2.44 -18.45
CA HIS A 57 1.81 1.17 -17.92
C HIS A 57 1.01 0.69 -16.71
N VAL A 58 0.80 1.55 -15.70
CA VAL A 58 0.00 1.21 -14.51
C VAL A 58 -1.41 0.79 -14.89
N ARG A 59 -2.09 1.53 -15.80
CA ARG A 59 -3.44 1.18 -16.27
C ARG A 59 -3.49 -0.19 -16.94
N ARG A 60 -2.44 -0.56 -17.68
CA ARG A 60 -2.34 -1.86 -18.35
C ARG A 60 -2.20 -3.02 -17.38
N VAL A 61 -1.34 -2.90 -16.36
CA VAL A 61 -1.04 -4.00 -15.43
C VAL A 61 -1.98 -4.04 -14.21
N ALA A 62 -2.68 -2.94 -13.92
CA ALA A 62 -3.59 -2.84 -12.77
C ALA A 62 -4.69 -3.92 -12.72
N PRO A 63 -5.35 -4.31 -13.83
CA PRO A 63 -6.34 -5.40 -13.81
C PRO A 63 -5.73 -6.71 -13.28
N ARG A 64 -4.51 -7.06 -13.70
CA ARG A 64 -3.80 -8.26 -13.22
C ARG A 64 -3.46 -8.17 -11.73
N MET A 65 -2.97 -7.02 -11.29
CA MET A 65 -2.73 -6.73 -9.89
C MET A 65 -4.00 -6.91 -9.04
N GLN A 66 -5.11 -6.32 -9.46
CA GLN A 66 -6.38 -6.41 -8.74
C GLN A 66 -7.00 -7.82 -8.77
N ALA A 67 -6.79 -8.57 -9.85
CA ALA A 67 -7.15 -9.99 -9.90
C ALA A 67 -6.32 -10.81 -8.90
N GLY A 68 -5.01 -10.55 -8.81
CA GLY A 68 -4.11 -11.19 -7.85
C GLY A 68 -4.52 -10.91 -6.40
N VAL A 69 -4.84 -9.65 -6.05
CA VAL A 69 -5.34 -9.28 -4.71
C VAL A 69 -6.57 -10.10 -4.32
N ARG A 70 -7.49 -10.34 -5.28
CA ARG A 70 -8.74 -11.07 -5.04
C ARG A 70 -8.61 -12.58 -5.22
N SER A 71 -7.50 -13.08 -5.76
CA SER A 71 -7.33 -14.49 -6.15
C SER A 71 -7.49 -15.48 -4.99
N ARG A 72 -7.31 -15.03 -3.76
CA ARG A 72 -7.42 -15.83 -2.54
C ARG A 72 -8.59 -15.40 -1.65
N SER A 73 -9.55 -14.64 -2.18
CA SER A 73 -10.71 -14.18 -1.40
C SER A 73 -11.52 -15.32 -0.78
N ASP A 74 -11.48 -16.51 -1.36
CA ASP A 74 -12.15 -17.70 -0.81
C ASP A 74 -11.38 -18.39 0.31
N HIS A 75 -10.13 -18.02 0.52
CA HIS A 75 -9.30 -18.62 1.59
C HIS A 75 -9.89 -18.30 2.99
N PRO A 76 -9.92 -19.27 3.93
CA PRO A 76 -10.58 -19.09 5.23
C PRO A 76 -10.00 -17.94 6.07
N LEU A 77 -8.70 -17.64 5.93
CA LEU A 77 -8.06 -16.55 6.64
C LEU A 77 -8.27 -15.17 5.99
N ILE A 78 -8.90 -15.06 4.82
CA ILE A 78 -9.11 -13.78 4.14
C ILE A 78 -10.53 -13.26 4.42
N GLY A 79 -10.63 -12.20 5.23
CA GLY A 79 -11.89 -11.53 5.55
C GLY A 79 -12.30 -10.47 4.54
N ASP A 80 -11.30 -9.80 3.94
CA ASP A 80 -11.52 -8.78 2.91
C ASP A 80 -10.33 -8.71 1.95
N ALA A 81 -10.60 -8.31 0.70
CA ALA A 81 -9.58 -8.08 -0.34
C ALA A 81 -9.99 -6.87 -1.17
N ARG A 82 -9.22 -5.79 -1.09
CA ARG A 82 -9.52 -4.50 -1.72
C ARG A 82 -8.30 -3.86 -2.33
N GLY A 83 -8.53 -2.96 -3.29
CA GLY A 83 -7.44 -2.21 -3.90
C GLY A 83 -7.86 -1.42 -5.12
N VAL A 84 -6.94 -0.59 -5.60
CA VAL A 84 -7.06 0.21 -6.81
C VAL A 84 -5.68 0.37 -7.47
N GLY A 85 -5.62 0.29 -8.80
CA GLY A 85 -4.35 0.39 -9.52
C GLY A 85 -3.36 -0.68 -9.07
N LEU A 86 -2.19 -0.26 -8.63
CA LEU A 86 -1.14 -1.13 -8.09
C LEU A 86 -1.08 -1.15 -6.54
N ILE A 87 -2.10 -0.62 -5.89
CA ILE A 87 -2.25 -0.71 -4.44
C ILE A 87 -3.31 -1.75 -4.12
N GLY A 88 -3.01 -2.64 -3.19
CA GLY A 88 -3.94 -3.64 -2.71
C GLY A 88 -3.71 -4.00 -1.25
N ALA A 89 -4.74 -4.56 -0.63
CA ALA A 89 -4.65 -5.09 0.72
C ALA A 89 -5.58 -6.27 0.91
N VAL A 90 -5.18 -7.18 1.80
CA VAL A 90 -6.05 -8.23 2.33
C VAL A 90 -6.08 -8.14 3.85
N GLU A 91 -7.22 -8.44 4.44
CA GLU A 91 -7.38 -8.54 5.90
C GLU A 91 -7.34 -10.00 6.31
N ILE A 92 -6.41 -10.33 7.20
CA ILE A 92 -6.29 -11.68 7.76
C ILE A 92 -7.20 -11.74 8.99
N VAL A 93 -8.11 -12.72 9.01
CA VAL A 93 -9.12 -12.85 10.04
C VAL A 93 -9.11 -14.25 10.66
N ARG A 94 -9.51 -14.31 11.92
CA ARG A 94 -9.74 -15.56 12.66
C ARG A 94 -11.01 -16.26 12.18
N ASN A 95 -12.06 -15.49 11.99
CA ASN A 95 -13.35 -15.98 11.51
C ASN A 95 -13.81 -15.15 10.30
N LYS A 96 -13.91 -15.81 9.17
CA LYS A 96 -14.29 -15.16 7.91
C LYS A 96 -15.74 -14.68 7.89
N ALA A 97 -16.66 -15.40 8.52
CA ALA A 97 -18.09 -15.07 8.50
C ALA A 97 -18.40 -13.81 9.33
N THR A 98 -17.72 -13.67 10.47
CA THR A 98 -17.89 -12.52 11.39
C THR A 98 -16.86 -11.43 11.16
N LYS A 99 -15.81 -11.70 10.35
CA LYS A 99 -14.63 -10.85 10.17
C LYS A 99 -13.86 -10.58 11.46
N GLU A 100 -13.93 -11.51 12.40
CA GLU A 100 -13.25 -11.41 13.69
C GLU A 100 -11.73 -11.47 13.49
N SER A 101 -11.01 -10.51 14.05
CA SER A 101 -9.56 -10.42 14.01
C SER A 101 -8.91 -11.40 14.98
N PHE A 102 -7.64 -11.76 14.74
CA PHE A 102 -6.82 -12.46 15.73
C PHE A 102 -6.45 -11.55 16.91
N ASP A 103 -6.09 -12.17 18.04
CA ASP A 103 -5.39 -11.43 19.10
C ASP A 103 -4.08 -10.87 18.51
N PRO A 104 -3.83 -9.57 18.61
CA PRO A 104 -2.58 -8.97 18.11
C PRO A 104 -1.31 -9.63 18.62
N LYS A 105 -1.35 -10.23 19.82
CA LYS A 105 -0.22 -10.97 20.42
C LYS A 105 0.08 -12.28 19.70
N ALA A 106 -0.87 -12.84 18.97
CA ALA A 106 -0.66 -14.05 18.17
C ALA A 106 0.30 -13.83 16.99
N GLY A 107 0.42 -12.58 16.51
CA GLY A 107 1.39 -12.18 15.49
C GLY A 107 1.19 -12.88 14.15
N VAL A 108 -0.04 -13.17 13.76
CA VAL A 108 -0.38 -13.93 12.55
C VAL A 108 0.09 -13.24 11.29
N ALA A 109 -0.21 -11.95 11.10
CA ALA A 109 0.26 -11.18 9.95
C ALA A 109 1.78 -11.06 9.91
N ALA A 110 2.44 -10.90 11.07
CA ALA A 110 3.90 -10.87 11.15
C ALA A 110 4.53 -12.20 10.75
N PHE A 111 3.89 -13.33 11.09
CA PHE A 111 4.32 -14.66 10.61
C PHE A 111 4.18 -14.75 9.10
N LEU A 112 3.04 -14.37 8.54
CA LEU A 112 2.78 -14.39 7.09
C LEU A 112 3.84 -13.59 6.33
N VAL A 113 4.16 -12.37 6.77
CA VAL A 113 5.17 -11.52 6.11
C VAL A 113 6.55 -12.16 6.13
N ARG A 114 6.96 -12.79 7.25
CA ARG A 114 8.22 -13.55 7.32
C ARG A 114 8.22 -14.74 6.35
N ARG A 115 7.08 -15.45 6.23
CA ARG A 115 6.96 -16.55 5.27
C ARG A 115 7.00 -16.06 3.83
N ALA A 116 6.36 -14.92 3.53
CA ALA A 116 6.45 -14.31 2.21
C ALA A 116 7.89 -13.97 1.81
N GLN A 117 8.70 -13.46 2.74
CA GLN A 117 10.13 -13.23 2.51
C GLN A 117 10.89 -14.52 2.16
N HIS A 118 10.55 -15.63 2.80
CA HIS A 118 11.12 -16.93 2.46
C HIS A 118 10.81 -17.35 1.00
N TYR A 119 9.67 -16.92 0.48
CA TYR A 119 9.25 -17.12 -0.92
C TYR A 119 9.63 -15.97 -1.86
N GLY A 120 10.55 -15.09 -1.43
CA GLY A 120 11.10 -14.02 -2.25
C GLY A 120 10.24 -12.76 -2.34
N VAL A 121 9.22 -12.62 -1.49
CA VAL A 121 8.28 -11.47 -1.54
C VAL A 121 8.34 -10.66 -0.26
N ILE A 122 8.63 -9.37 -0.39
CA ILE A 122 8.60 -8.41 0.73
C ILE A 122 7.22 -7.76 0.77
N LEU A 123 6.47 -8.03 1.82
CA LEU A 123 5.16 -7.46 2.08
C LEU A 123 5.17 -6.65 3.38
N ARG A 124 4.17 -5.79 3.55
CA ARG A 124 4.01 -4.99 4.76
C ARG A 124 2.77 -5.44 5.52
N ASN A 125 2.94 -5.83 6.79
CA ASN A 125 1.83 -5.93 7.71
C ASN A 125 1.52 -4.57 8.34
N MET A 126 0.25 -4.29 8.53
CA MET A 126 -0.29 -3.10 9.16
C MET A 126 -1.15 -3.51 10.37
N PRO A 127 -1.43 -2.59 11.30
CA PRO A 127 -2.34 -2.87 12.43
C PRO A 127 -3.67 -3.47 11.96
N GLY A 128 -4.20 -4.45 12.69
CA GLY A 128 -5.42 -5.19 12.35
C GLY A 128 -5.18 -6.35 11.38
N ASP A 129 -3.98 -6.94 11.38
CA ASP A 129 -3.59 -8.06 10.51
C ASP A 129 -3.83 -7.81 9.01
N ILE A 130 -3.62 -6.55 8.59
CA ILE A 130 -3.74 -6.16 7.18
C ILE A 130 -2.41 -6.38 6.47
N ILE A 131 -2.43 -7.08 5.34
CA ILE A 131 -1.28 -7.24 4.46
C ILE A 131 -1.43 -6.30 3.26
N ALA A 132 -0.50 -5.35 3.13
CA ALA A 132 -0.50 -4.39 2.03
C ALA A 132 0.46 -4.81 0.90
N PHE A 133 0.00 -4.59 -0.33
CA PHE A 133 0.73 -4.76 -1.58
C PHE A 133 0.92 -3.39 -2.23
N CYS A 134 2.15 -2.94 -2.35
CA CYS A 134 2.53 -1.65 -2.93
C CYS A 134 3.82 -1.82 -3.76
N PRO A 135 3.77 -2.54 -4.87
CA PRO A 135 4.95 -2.74 -5.71
C PRO A 135 5.38 -1.44 -6.41
N PRO A 136 6.60 -1.36 -6.94
CA PRO A 136 7.03 -0.27 -7.80
C PRO A 136 6.10 -0.08 -9.01
N LEU A 137 5.90 1.16 -9.46
CA LEU A 137 5.00 1.47 -10.58
C LEU A 137 5.43 0.82 -11.92
N ILE A 138 6.67 0.37 -12.01
CA ILE A 138 7.26 -0.28 -13.20
C ILE A 138 7.15 -1.81 -13.16
N ILE A 139 6.46 -2.39 -12.17
CA ILE A 139 6.29 -3.85 -12.05
C ILE A 139 5.68 -4.44 -13.32
N SER A 140 6.23 -5.55 -13.78
CA SER A 140 5.72 -6.30 -14.92
C SER A 140 4.57 -7.26 -14.51
N GLU A 141 3.83 -7.76 -15.50
CA GLU A 141 2.80 -8.77 -15.27
C GLU A 141 3.36 -10.06 -14.67
N THR A 142 4.55 -10.47 -15.11
CA THR A 142 5.23 -11.68 -14.59
C THR A 142 5.60 -11.49 -13.11
N GLU A 143 6.17 -10.35 -12.75
CA GLU A 143 6.51 -10.04 -11.35
C GLU A 143 5.26 -9.95 -10.46
N ILE A 144 4.11 -9.47 -10.99
CA ILE A 144 2.83 -9.53 -10.28
C ILE A 144 2.44 -10.97 -9.98
N ASP A 145 2.55 -11.87 -10.96
CA ASP A 145 2.23 -13.29 -10.77
C ASP A 145 3.15 -13.95 -9.76
N GLU A 146 4.46 -13.69 -9.84
CA GLU A 146 5.45 -14.20 -8.88
C GLU A 146 5.16 -13.70 -7.47
N MET A 147 4.82 -12.43 -7.30
CA MET A 147 4.45 -11.85 -6.02
C MET A 147 3.24 -12.57 -5.41
N PHE A 148 2.17 -12.79 -6.17
CA PHE A 148 0.99 -13.49 -5.66
C PHE A 148 1.19 -14.99 -5.50
N ALA A 149 2.06 -15.61 -6.28
CA ALA A 149 2.44 -17.01 -6.06
C ALA A 149 3.21 -17.19 -4.74
N GLY A 150 4.14 -16.28 -4.43
CA GLY A 150 4.84 -16.26 -3.14
C GLY A 150 3.91 -15.96 -1.97
N PHE A 151 3.00 -14.99 -2.12
CA PHE A 151 1.98 -14.69 -1.11
C PHE A 151 1.07 -15.90 -0.84
N ALA A 152 0.62 -16.61 -1.88
CA ALA A 152 -0.25 -17.77 -1.73
C ALA A 152 0.39 -18.86 -0.86
N LYS A 153 1.67 -19.22 -1.13
CA LYS A 153 2.43 -20.16 -0.32
C LYS A 153 2.56 -19.71 1.13
N ALA A 154 2.86 -18.45 1.34
CA ALA A 154 2.97 -17.88 2.69
C ALA A 154 1.64 -17.90 3.44
N LEU A 155 0.52 -17.70 2.74
CA LEU A 155 -0.82 -17.78 3.30
C LEU A 155 -1.19 -19.21 3.70
N ASP A 156 -0.87 -20.20 2.85
CA ASP A 156 -1.09 -21.62 3.15
C ASP A 156 -0.27 -22.09 4.37
N ASP A 157 1.01 -21.67 4.48
CA ASP A 157 1.85 -21.92 5.65
C ASP A 157 1.27 -21.25 6.92
N THR A 158 0.72 -20.04 6.75
CA THR A 158 0.09 -19.32 7.87
C THR A 158 -1.16 -20.04 8.35
N ALA A 159 -1.97 -20.57 7.44
CA ALA A 159 -3.13 -21.37 7.80
C ALA A 159 -2.74 -22.67 8.53
N ALA A 160 -1.63 -23.29 8.14
CA ALA A 160 -1.08 -24.44 8.85
C ALA A 160 -0.67 -24.06 10.29
N MET A 161 0.06 -22.97 10.46
CA MET A 161 0.48 -22.46 11.77
C MET A 161 -0.71 -22.09 12.66
N VAL A 162 -1.75 -21.46 12.12
CA VAL A 162 -2.97 -21.11 12.86
C VAL A 162 -3.66 -22.37 13.40
N ARG A 163 -3.78 -23.44 12.59
CA ARG A 163 -4.34 -24.72 13.02
C ARG A 163 -3.46 -25.42 14.08
N GLU A 164 -2.16 -25.46 13.87
CA GLU A 164 -1.20 -26.10 14.79
C GLU A 164 -1.23 -25.46 16.18
N LYS A 165 -1.42 -24.14 16.24
CA LYS A 165 -1.45 -23.38 17.49
C LYS A 165 -2.84 -23.17 18.08
N ASP A 166 -3.88 -23.76 17.48
CA ASP A 166 -5.28 -23.64 17.91
C ASP A 166 -5.71 -22.16 18.07
N LEU A 167 -5.40 -21.32 17.07
CA LEU A 167 -5.71 -19.90 17.08
C LEU A 167 -7.06 -19.56 16.40
N ALA A 168 -7.68 -20.53 15.71
CA ALA A 168 -8.90 -20.33 14.92
C ALA A 168 -10.18 -20.47 15.76
#